data_1fc92883a4d73f7bcfdd7e765b163563
#
_entry.id   1fc92883a4d73f7bcfdd7e765b163563
#
_cell.length_a   1.000
_cell.length_b   1.000
_cell.length_c   1.000
_cell.angle_alpha   90.00
_cell.angle_beta   90.00
_cell.angle_gamma   90.00
#
_symmetry.space_group_name_H-M   'P 1'
#
loop_
_entity.id
_entity.type
_entity.pdbx_description
1 polymer ?
#
loop_
_entity_poly.entity_id
_entity_poly.type
_entity_poly.pdbx_seq_one_letter_code
_entity_poly.pdbx_strand_id
1 'polypeptide(L)'
;MTQYPLTKAPHRQFSLVEFEHRMARAQAMMRKLNLDGVLLTTETNVRYFSGYFTQFWQSPTRPWFLILPAVGKPIAVIPTIGVVGMSNTWVDDVRAWPSPFPKDDGVSLLSQTLAELPKRFGRLGMTLGRETHLRMPQQQVQSLYASSHFELVDVSHKILHLRSIKSTAEINRVAHICNVTSKAFSQLPSFAKVGMTERDVVAEFRMELLRQGADHSPFIVSSSGADGYDDIIMGPTDRVVEEGDLLIIDTGTVWQGYFCDFDRNWCFGNCSQETKAAYANVYAATDAGFAAAKPGNTTSDLYRAMWPIMQAGGALGNDVGRLGHGLGSDLTEWPSNTATDETLLEVGMIMTLEPGMSYLNGDGKVKQMVHEENIVITEEGAQWLSSRAAPQLPLLG
;
A
#
# COMPACT_ATOMS: atom_id res chain seq x y z
N MET A 1 11.31 22.28 0.48
CA MET A 1 10.54 21.02 0.52
C MET A 1 10.43 20.60 1.97
N THR A 2 9.22 20.46 2.48
CA THR A 2 8.95 20.25 3.91
C THR A 2 8.75 18.76 4.22
N GLN A 3 9.47 18.27 5.22
CA GLN A 3 9.27 16.94 5.80
C GLN A 3 8.04 16.97 6.73
N TYR A 4 7.24 15.93 6.70
CA TYR A 4 6.11 15.78 7.63
C TYR A 4 6.62 15.70 9.07
N PRO A 5 6.07 16.52 9.99
CA PRO A 5 6.61 16.69 11.33
C PRO A 5 6.15 15.59 12.29
N LEU A 6 6.71 14.39 12.18
CA LEU A 6 6.46 13.32 13.14
C LEU A 6 7.36 13.48 14.38
N THR A 7 6.79 13.89 15.52
CA THR A 7 7.54 14.16 16.75
C THR A 7 7.77 12.94 17.66
N LYS A 8 6.90 11.93 17.56
CA LYS A 8 6.98 10.67 18.32
C LYS A 8 6.25 9.54 17.63
N ALA A 9 6.61 8.28 17.99
CA ALA A 9 5.87 7.10 17.54
C ALA A 9 4.38 7.21 17.93
N PRO A 10 3.44 6.93 17.02
CA PRO A 10 2.01 6.96 17.31
C PRO A 10 1.61 5.81 18.24
N HIS A 11 0.41 5.90 18.81
CA HIS A 11 -0.16 4.77 19.56
C HIS A 11 -0.44 3.60 18.61
N ARG A 12 -0.18 2.37 19.09
CA ARG A 12 -0.43 1.16 18.30
C ARG A 12 -1.90 0.96 17.96
N GLN A 13 -2.81 1.27 18.86
CA GLN A 13 -4.26 1.17 18.61
C GLN A 13 -4.85 2.52 18.20
N PHE A 14 -5.86 2.47 17.35
CA PHE A 14 -6.69 3.63 17.06
C PHE A 14 -7.65 3.90 18.24
N SER A 15 -8.03 5.15 18.39
CA SER A 15 -9.07 5.52 19.35
C SER A 15 -10.46 5.07 18.86
N LEU A 16 -11.41 4.94 19.79
CA LEU A 16 -12.81 4.67 19.44
C LEU A 16 -13.37 5.73 18.47
N VAL A 17 -13.04 7.00 18.69
CA VAL A 17 -13.46 8.12 17.85
C VAL A 17 -13.03 7.94 16.39
N GLU A 18 -11.86 7.36 16.15
CA GLU A 18 -11.40 7.06 14.78
C GLU A 18 -12.33 6.07 14.07
N PHE A 19 -12.71 4.98 14.74
CA PHE A 19 -13.63 3.99 14.18
C PHE A 19 -15.04 4.55 13.97
N GLU A 20 -15.54 5.34 14.92
CA GLU A 20 -16.82 6.05 14.80
C GLU A 20 -16.81 6.99 13.60
N HIS A 21 -15.73 7.74 13.37
CA HIS A 21 -15.58 8.61 12.22
C HIS A 21 -15.54 7.84 10.90
N ARG A 22 -14.79 6.73 10.81
CA ARG A 22 -14.77 5.85 9.63
C ARG A 22 -16.16 5.31 9.32
N MET A 23 -16.88 4.85 10.34
CA MET A 23 -18.23 4.35 10.19
C MET A 23 -19.21 5.44 9.74
N ALA A 24 -19.12 6.64 10.32
CA ALA A 24 -19.96 7.78 9.92
C ALA A 24 -19.75 8.17 8.45
N ARG A 25 -18.51 8.14 7.95
CA ARG A 25 -18.17 8.36 6.52
C ARG A 25 -18.79 7.28 5.64
N ALA A 26 -18.67 6.01 6.02
CA ALA A 26 -19.28 4.89 5.28
C ALA A 26 -20.81 5.00 5.26
N GLN A 27 -21.43 5.34 6.38
CA GLN A 27 -22.88 5.54 6.47
C GLN A 27 -23.36 6.76 5.65
N ALA A 28 -22.56 7.83 5.59
CA ALA A 28 -22.86 8.97 4.71
C ALA A 28 -22.80 8.56 3.23
N MET A 29 -21.84 7.73 2.83
CA MET A 29 -21.76 7.12 1.50
C MET A 29 -23.00 6.24 1.22
N MET A 30 -23.36 5.35 2.15
CA MET A 30 -24.54 4.48 2.00
C MET A 30 -25.83 5.27 1.80
N ARG A 31 -26.03 6.35 2.56
CA ARG A 31 -27.21 7.25 2.36
C ARG A 31 -27.26 7.84 0.95
N LYS A 32 -26.12 8.32 0.42
CA LYS A 32 -26.03 8.88 -0.94
C LYS A 32 -26.33 7.85 -2.04
N LEU A 33 -25.98 6.57 -1.78
CA LEU A 33 -26.14 5.48 -2.74
C LEU A 33 -27.43 4.67 -2.55
N ASN A 34 -28.26 5.00 -1.57
CA ASN A 34 -29.46 4.25 -1.18
C ASN A 34 -29.11 2.78 -0.88
N LEU A 35 -28.18 2.55 0.05
CA LEU A 35 -27.79 1.22 0.51
C LEU A 35 -28.28 0.98 1.93
N ASP A 36 -28.66 -0.26 2.21
CA ASP A 36 -29.05 -0.72 3.55
C ASP A 36 -27.86 -1.24 4.36
N GLY A 37 -26.75 -1.57 3.69
CA GLY A 37 -25.51 -1.98 4.29
C GLY A 37 -24.39 -2.15 3.26
N VAL A 38 -23.20 -2.48 3.76
CA VAL A 38 -22.02 -2.88 2.94
C VAL A 38 -21.43 -4.15 3.54
N LEU A 39 -21.17 -5.14 2.71
CA LEU A 39 -20.45 -6.36 3.08
C LEU A 39 -18.99 -6.25 2.68
N LEU A 40 -18.09 -6.46 3.65
CA LEU A 40 -16.64 -6.45 3.48
C LEU A 40 -16.07 -7.83 3.81
N THR A 41 -15.10 -8.28 3.01
CA THR A 41 -14.54 -9.64 3.11
C THR A 41 -13.01 -9.70 3.11
N THR A 42 -12.33 -8.58 2.85
CA THR A 42 -10.86 -8.53 2.79
C THR A 42 -10.26 -8.09 4.11
N GLU A 43 -9.04 -8.55 4.38
CA GLU A 43 -8.30 -8.20 5.60
C GLU A 43 -8.29 -6.70 5.86
N THR A 44 -7.85 -5.93 4.88
CA THR A 44 -7.65 -4.49 5.01
C THR A 44 -8.96 -3.78 5.34
N ASN A 45 -10.05 -4.11 4.63
CA ASN A 45 -11.35 -3.49 4.87
C ASN A 45 -11.94 -3.91 6.23
N VAL A 46 -11.84 -5.19 6.60
CA VAL A 46 -12.30 -5.66 7.91
C VAL A 46 -11.52 -4.96 9.02
N ARG A 47 -10.18 -4.90 8.93
CA ARG A 47 -9.35 -4.22 9.91
C ARG A 47 -9.64 -2.72 9.99
N TYR A 48 -9.82 -2.05 8.85
CA TYR A 48 -10.10 -0.62 8.79
C TYR A 48 -11.33 -0.22 9.60
N PHE A 49 -12.40 -1.01 9.53
CA PHE A 49 -13.66 -0.72 10.22
C PHE A 49 -13.81 -1.38 11.59
N SER A 50 -13.11 -2.47 11.89
CA SER A 50 -13.22 -3.17 13.15
C SER A 50 -12.05 -2.95 14.11
N GLY A 51 -10.87 -2.67 13.59
CA GLY A 51 -9.61 -2.71 14.35
C GLY A 51 -9.08 -4.12 14.58
N TYR A 52 -9.77 -5.15 14.09
CA TYR A 52 -9.35 -6.54 14.26
C TYR A 52 -8.11 -6.83 13.43
N PHE A 53 -7.04 -7.26 14.09
CA PHE A 53 -5.76 -7.59 13.47
C PHE A 53 -5.37 -9.02 13.79
N THR A 54 -5.11 -9.83 12.75
CA THR A 54 -4.64 -11.20 12.87
C THR A 54 -3.84 -11.62 11.65
N GLN A 55 -2.82 -12.46 11.83
CA GLN A 55 -2.09 -13.10 10.72
C GLN A 55 -2.88 -14.26 10.09
N PHE A 56 -4.03 -14.62 10.64
CA PHE A 56 -4.85 -15.74 10.16
C PHE A 56 -5.43 -15.52 8.76
N TRP A 57 -5.37 -14.30 8.25
CA TRP A 57 -5.70 -13.96 6.88
C TRP A 57 -4.84 -14.67 5.82
N GLN A 58 -3.64 -15.10 6.19
CA GLN A 58 -2.76 -15.90 5.32
C GLN A 58 -3.32 -17.30 5.04
N SER A 59 -4.21 -17.81 5.88
CA SER A 59 -4.92 -19.07 5.62
C SER A 59 -5.95 -18.87 4.51
N PRO A 60 -5.97 -19.70 3.45
CA PRO A 60 -6.96 -19.59 2.36
C PRO A 60 -8.37 -19.99 2.80
N THR A 61 -8.50 -20.68 3.94
CA THR A 61 -9.77 -21.09 4.53
C THR A 61 -10.31 -20.06 5.50
N ARG A 62 -11.51 -20.29 6.03
CA ARG A 62 -12.13 -19.46 7.06
C ARG A 62 -12.36 -18.03 6.58
N PRO A 63 -13.40 -17.80 5.76
CA PRO A 63 -13.77 -16.45 5.36
C PRO A 63 -14.18 -15.62 6.59
N TRP A 64 -13.91 -14.32 6.53
CA TRP A 64 -14.23 -13.35 7.57
C TRP A 64 -15.12 -12.30 6.95
N PHE A 65 -16.28 -12.08 7.54
CA PHE A 65 -17.24 -11.13 7.02
C PHE A 65 -17.43 -10.01 8.02
N LEU A 66 -17.47 -8.78 7.52
CA LEU A 66 -17.87 -7.61 8.30
C LEU A 66 -18.98 -6.89 7.56
N ILE A 67 -20.10 -6.73 8.21
CA ILE A 67 -21.24 -6.00 7.69
C ILE A 67 -21.24 -4.61 8.31
N LEU A 68 -21.29 -3.59 7.49
CA LEU A 68 -21.53 -2.21 7.90
C LEU A 68 -23.01 -1.91 7.67
N PRO A 69 -23.84 -1.83 8.71
CA PRO A 69 -25.24 -1.45 8.56
C PRO A 69 -25.38 0.05 8.29
N ALA A 70 -26.46 0.47 7.61
CA ALA A 70 -26.74 1.89 7.37
C ALA A 70 -26.90 2.71 8.65
N VAL A 71 -27.18 2.06 9.78
CA VAL A 71 -27.29 2.65 11.12
C VAL A 71 -26.72 1.67 12.15
N GLY A 72 -25.92 2.17 13.10
CA GLY A 72 -25.33 1.36 14.16
C GLY A 72 -23.87 1.01 13.92
N LYS A 73 -23.33 0.09 14.71
CA LYS A 73 -21.95 -0.41 14.64
C LYS A 73 -21.81 -1.55 13.63
N PRO A 74 -20.58 -1.89 13.22
CA PRO A 74 -20.34 -3.07 12.40
C PRO A 74 -20.80 -4.37 13.06
N ILE A 75 -21.22 -5.35 12.25
CA ILE A 75 -21.55 -6.71 12.67
C ILE A 75 -20.49 -7.65 12.10
N ALA A 76 -19.81 -8.41 12.94
CA ALA A 76 -18.83 -9.40 12.50
C ALA A 76 -19.46 -10.79 12.41
N VAL A 77 -19.30 -11.46 11.25
CA VAL A 77 -19.70 -12.85 11.04
C VAL A 77 -18.44 -13.63 10.73
N ILE A 78 -17.90 -14.36 11.71
CA ILE A 78 -16.52 -14.84 11.68
C ILE A 78 -16.37 -16.28 12.20
N PRO A 79 -15.27 -16.97 11.88
CA PRO A 79 -14.94 -18.25 12.50
C PRO A 79 -14.82 -18.15 14.02
N THR A 80 -15.26 -19.17 14.74
CA THR A 80 -15.23 -19.23 16.22
C THR A 80 -13.84 -18.90 16.79
N ILE A 81 -12.78 -19.29 16.11
CA ILE A 81 -11.39 -19.02 16.55
C ILE A 81 -11.08 -17.51 16.66
N GLY A 82 -11.84 -16.66 15.96
CA GLY A 82 -11.63 -15.21 15.97
C GLY A 82 -12.43 -14.45 17.01
N VAL A 83 -13.38 -15.11 17.71
CA VAL A 83 -14.35 -14.44 18.59
C VAL A 83 -13.67 -13.62 19.68
N VAL A 84 -12.71 -14.21 20.40
CA VAL A 84 -12.02 -13.52 21.50
C VAL A 84 -11.31 -12.25 21.01
N GLY A 85 -10.60 -12.36 19.88
CA GLY A 85 -9.89 -11.21 19.32
C GLY A 85 -10.84 -10.13 18.81
N MET A 86 -11.92 -10.49 18.13
CA MET A 86 -12.91 -9.54 17.61
C MET A 86 -13.68 -8.85 18.77
N SER A 87 -14.04 -9.59 19.82
CA SER A 87 -14.74 -9.04 21.00
C SER A 87 -13.87 -8.07 21.82
N ASN A 88 -12.54 -8.05 21.61
CA ASN A 88 -11.63 -7.07 22.18
C ASN A 88 -11.51 -5.78 21.34
N THR A 89 -12.27 -5.69 20.24
CA THR A 89 -12.36 -4.47 19.43
C THR A 89 -13.59 -3.63 19.85
N TRP A 90 -13.95 -2.66 19.06
CA TRP A 90 -15.14 -1.83 19.28
C TRP A 90 -16.44 -2.46 18.71
N VAL A 91 -16.35 -3.64 18.07
CA VAL A 91 -17.47 -4.37 17.48
C VAL A 91 -18.20 -5.14 18.57
N ASP A 92 -19.48 -4.83 18.77
CA ASP A 92 -20.30 -5.44 19.83
C ASP A 92 -21.03 -6.71 19.36
N ASP A 93 -21.51 -6.75 18.10
CA ASP A 93 -22.23 -7.90 17.53
C ASP A 93 -21.25 -8.82 16.80
N VAL A 94 -20.88 -9.92 17.43
CA VAL A 94 -19.95 -10.92 16.92
C VAL A 94 -20.66 -12.26 16.81
N ARG A 95 -20.93 -12.71 15.59
CA ARG A 95 -21.57 -13.97 15.27
C ARG A 95 -20.56 -14.95 14.72
N ALA A 96 -20.62 -16.21 15.13
CA ALA A 96 -19.57 -17.15 14.81
C ALA A 96 -20.09 -18.53 14.43
N TRP A 97 -19.32 -19.20 13.57
CA TRP A 97 -19.54 -20.60 13.21
C TRP A 97 -18.27 -21.42 13.46
N PRO A 98 -18.38 -22.74 13.75
CA PRO A 98 -17.21 -23.61 13.85
C PRO A 98 -16.60 -23.82 12.46
N SER A 99 -15.37 -23.33 12.23
CA SER A 99 -14.65 -23.46 10.97
C SER A 99 -13.39 -24.33 11.17
N PRO A 100 -13.02 -25.19 10.20
CA PRO A 100 -13.64 -25.36 8.89
C PRO A 100 -14.96 -26.16 8.94
N PHE A 101 -15.92 -25.74 8.13
CA PHE A 101 -17.19 -26.45 7.98
C PHE A 101 -17.47 -26.67 6.49
N PRO A 102 -17.17 -27.88 5.93
CA PRO A 102 -17.10 -28.11 4.49
C PRO A 102 -18.39 -27.85 3.71
N LYS A 103 -19.55 -27.95 4.36
CA LYS A 103 -20.86 -27.74 3.70
C LYS A 103 -21.25 -26.27 3.63
N ASP A 104 -20.83 -25.48 4.61
CA ASP A 104 -21.21 -24.08 4.73
C ASP A 104 -20.20 -23.34 5.62
N ASP A 105 -19.20 -22.77 5.01
CA ASP A 105 -18.14 -22.06 5.72
C ASP A 105 -18.59 -20.64 6.14
N GLY A 106 -19.74 -20.56 6.82
CA GLY A 106 -20.32 -19.36 7.41
C GLY A 106 -21.32 -18.61 6.52
N VAL A 107 -21.58 -19.08 5.29
CA VAL A 107 -22.44 -18.36 4.33
C VAL A 107 -23.90 -18.33 4.74
N SER A 108 -24.43 -19.42 5.33
CA SER A 108 -25.80 -19.42 5.84
C SER A 108 -25.98 -18.48 7.03
N LEU A 109 -25.01 -18.43 7.95
CA LEU A 109 -25.03 -17.46 9.05
C LEU A 109 -24.92 -16.03 8.53
N LEU A 110 -24.07 -15.78 7.51
CA LEU A 110 -24.00 -14.49 6.83
C LEU A 110 -25.34 -14.12 6.21
N SER A 111 -25.97 -15.02 5.45
CA SER A 111 -27.27 -14.79 4.81
C SER A 111 -28.37 -14.50 5.83
N GLN A 112 -28.39 -15.23 6.94
CA GLN A 112 -29.31 -14.99 8.06
C GLN A 112 -29.07 -13.60 8.67
N THR A 113 -27.81 -13.24 8.93
CA THR A 113 -27.44 -11.93 9.48
C THR A 113 -27.85 -10.79 8.56
N LEU A 114 -27.63 -10.94 7.26
CA LEU A 114 -28.05 -9.95 6.26
C LEU A 114 -29.58 -9.80 6.21
N ALA A 115 -30.35 -10.89 6.36
CA ALA A 115 -31.81 -10.86 6.37
C ALA A 115 -32.40 -10.08 7.56
N GLU A 116 -31.66 -9.91 8.64
CA GLU A 116 -32.04 -9.14 9.82
C GLU A 116 -31.82 -7.62 9.65
N LEU A 117 -31.06 -7.19 8.62
CA LEU A 117 -30.85 -5.78 8.36
C LEU A 117 -32.16 -5.10 7.96
N PRO A 118 -32.42 -3.87 8.43
CA PRO A 118 -33.55 -3.09 7.98
C PRO A 118 -33.51 -2.90 6.47
N LYS A 119 -34.51 -3.42 5.76
CA LYS A 119 -34.61 -3.35 4.29
C LYS A 119 -35.42 -2.11 3.88
N ARG A 120 -34.72 -0.98 3.71
CA ARG A 120 -35.33 0.28 3.25
C ARG A 120 -35.28 0.41 1.73
N PHE A 121 -34.13 0.08 1.14
CA PHE A 121 -33.86 0.23 -0.29
C PHE A 121 -33.74 -1.12 -1.00
N GLY A 122 -33.47 -2.19 -0.27
CA GLY A 122 -33.23 -3.53 -0.81
C GLY A 122 -31.88 -3.66 -1.52
N ARG A 123 -30.87 -2.84 -1.15
CA ARG A 123 -29.56 -2.81 -1.80
C ARG A 123 -28.42 -2.95 -0.79
N LEU A 124 -27.48 -3.85 -1.10
CA LEU A 124 -26.27 -4.13 -0.31
C LEU A 124 -25.01 -3.84 -1.14
N GLY A 125 -24.14 -3.00 -0.63
CA GLY A 125 -22.85 -2.72 -1.24
C GLY A 125 -21.86 -3.85 -1.04
N MET A 126 -21.06 -4.16 -2.06
CA MET A 126 -19.89 -5.05 -2.00
C MET A 126 -18.75 -4.51 -2.87
N THR A 127 -17.52 -4.90 -2.58
CA THR A 127 -16.36 -4.55 -3.43
C THR A 127 -16.24 -5.59 -4.55
N LEU A 128 -16.88 -5.32 -5.69
CA LEU A 128 -17.02 -6.23 -6.84
C LEU A 128 -16.22 -5.79 -8.07
N GLY A 129 -15.69 -4.57 -8.06
CA GLY A 129 -15.10 -3.91 -9.20
C GLY A 129 -13.57 -4.00 -9.26
N ARG A 130 -12.99 -3.17 -10.12
CA ARG A 130 -11.55 -3.12 -10.38
C ARG A 130 -10.76 -2.75 -9.12
N GLU A 131 -9.51 -3.22 -9.06
CA GLU A 131 -8.56 -2.97 -7.96
C GLU A 131 -9.04 -3.45 -6.59
N THR A 132 -9.99 -4.39 -6.60
CA THR A 132 -10.51 -5.06 -5.40
C THR A 132 -10.61 -6.57 -5.64
N HIS A 133 -10.81 -7.30 -4.57
CA HIS A 133 -11.08 -8.73 -4.63
C HIS A 133 -12.07 -9.14 -3.53
N LEU A 134 -12.70 -10.29 -3.70
CA LEU A 134 -13.49 -10.94 -2.68
C LEU A 134 -12.67 -12.10 -2.09
N ARG A 135 -12.51 -12.09 -0.77
CA ARG A 135 -11.90 -13.22 -0.07
C ARG A 135 -12.97 -14.25 0.30
N MET A 136 -13.63 -14.77 -0.74
CA MET A 136 -14.64 -15.82 -0.71
C MET A 136 -14.44 -16.77 -1.88
N PRO A 137 -14.68 -18.10 -1.72
CA PRO A 137 -14.77 -19.01 -2.84
C PRO A 137 -15.90 -18.59 -3.80
N GLN A 138 -15.66 -18.71 -5.11
CA GLN A 138 -16.64 -18.38 -6.16
C GLN A 138 -18.01 -19.03 -5.94
N GLN A 139 -18.03 -20.30 -5.53
CA GLN A 139 -19.25 -21.03 -5.25
C GLN A 139 -20.06 -20.39 -4.11
N GLN A 140 -19.40 -19.91 -3.07
CA GLN A 140 -20.05 -19.22 -1.95
C GLN A 140 -20.57 -17.84 -2.35
N VAL A 141 -19.85 -17.12 -3.21
CA VAL A 141 -20.33 -15.87 -3.81
C VAL A 141 -21.62 -16.13 -4.59
N GLN A 142 -21.67 -17.17 -5.43
CA GLN A 142 -22.88 -17.56 -6.16
C GLN A 142 -24.03 -17.93 -5.23
N SER A 143 -23.75 -18.67 -4.14
CA SER A 143 -24.76 -19.01 -3.14
C SER A 143 -25.32 -17.76 -2.45
N LEU A 144 -24.45 -16.78 -2.15
CA LEU A 144 -24.87 -15.50 -1.59
C LEU A 144 -25.77 -14.73 -2.56
N TYR A 145 -25.44 -14.68 -3.84
CA TYR A 145 -26.29 -14.05 -4.89
C TYR A 145 -27.66 -14.71 -4.96
N ALA A 146 -27.70 -16.05 -4.92
CA ALA A 146 -28.94 -16.81 -5.02
C ALA A 146 -29.84 -16.69 -3.77
N SER A 147 -29.25 -16.53 -2.58
CA SER A 147 -29.98 -16.46 -1.30
C SER A 147 -30.20 -15.04 -0.81
N SER A 148 -29.57 -14.05 -1.40
CA SER A 148 -29.65 -12.66 -0.94
C SER A 148 -31.04 -12.08 -1.16
N HIS A 149 -31.56 -11.42 -0.13
CA HIS A 149 -32.75 -10.59 -0.22
C HIS A 149 -32.46 -9.16 -0.71
N PHE A 150 -31.21 -8.86 -1.02
CA PHE A 150 -30.71 -7.56 -1.48
C PHE A 150 -30.21 -7.66 -2.91
N GLU A 151 -30.41 -6.61 -3.68
CA GLU A 151 -29.62 -6.33 -4.88
C GLU A 151 -28.18 -6.04 -4.45
N LEU A 152 -27.19 -6.80 -4.97
CA LEU A 152 -25.77 -6.58 -4.69
C LEU A 152 -25.24 -5.51 -5.65
N VAL A 153 -24.67 -4.45 -5.07
CA VAL A 153 -24.22 -3.25 -5.79
C VAL A 153 -22.72 -3.07 -5.62
N ASP A 154 -22.00 -2.82 -6.71
CA ASP A 154 -20.58 -2.50 -6.62
C ASP A 154 -20.34 -1.14 -5.94
N VAL A 155 -19.55 -1.16 -4.88
CA VAL A 155 -19.10 0.03 -4.14
C VAL A 155 -17.57 0.14 -4.06
N SER A 156 -16.85 -0.62 -4.89
CA SER A 156 -15.39 -0.70 -4.88
C SER A 156 -14.75 0.67 -4.84
N HIS A 157 -15.04 1.50 -5.84
CA HIS A 157 -14.48 2.84 -5.96
C HIS A 157 -14.82 3.76 -4.76
N LYS A 158 -15.98 3.54 -4.13
CA LYS A 158 -16.38 4.33 -2.96
C LYS A 158 -15.64 3.93 -1.70
N ILE A 159 -15.38 2.63 -1.52
CA ILE A 159 -14.56 2.13 -0.40
C ILE A 159 -13.09 2.53 -0.59
N LEU A 160 -12.55 2.39 -1.80
CA LEU A 160 -11.20 2.83 -2.13
C LEU A 160 -11.02 4.33 -1.87
N HIS A 161 -11.93 5.17 -2.38
CA HIS A 161 -11.92 6.62 -2.13
C HIS A 161 -12.05 6.96 -0.64
N LEU A 162 -12.89 6.25 0.11
CA LEU A 162 -13.03 6.45 1.55
C LEU A 162 -11.71 6.19 2.28
N ARG A 163 -10.94 5.18 1.86
CA ARG A 163 -9.64 4.83 2.43
C ARG A 163 -8.49 5.70 1.90
N SER A 164 -8.62 6.26 0.69
CA SER A 164 -7.57 7.11 0.11
C SER A 164 -7.36 8.41 0.93
N ILE A 165 -8.40 8.94 1.56
CA ILE A 165 -8.33 10.12 2.42
C ILE A 165 -7.99 9.68 3.86
N LYS A 166 -6.75 9.75 4.22
CA LYS A 166 -6.23 9.30 5.52
C LYS A 166 -6.51 10.32 6.61
N SER A 167 -6.86 9.84 7.80
CA SER A 167 -6.89 10.65 9.00
C SER A 167 -5.47 11.01 9.45
N THR A 168 -5.33 12.01 10.31
CA THR A 168 -4.03 12.34 10.93
C THR A 168 -3.42 11.13 11.67
N ALA A 169 -4.25 10.28 12.28
CA ALA A 169 -3.78 9.08 12.96
C ALA A 169 -3.22 8.04 11.99
N GLU A 170 -3.77 7.93 10.79
CA GLU A 170 -3.27 7.07 9.70
C GLU A 170 -1.98 7.64 9.10
N ILE A 171 -1.95 8.95 8.79
CA ILE A 171 -0.77 9.63 8.27
C ILE A 171 0.42 9.45 9.23
N ASN A 172 0.21 9.61 10.53
CA ASN A 172 1.25 9.41 11.53
C ASN A 172 1.81 7.98 11.54
N ARG A 173 1.01 6.96 11.23
CA ARG A 173 1.48 5.57 11.12
C ARG A 173 2.38 5.37 9.90
N VAL A 174 1.97 5.89 8.76
CA VAL A 174 2.79 5.82 7.53
C VAL A 174 4.08 6.63 7.72
N ALA A 175 4.00 7.84 8.27
CA ALA A 175 5.19 8.64 8.59
C ALA A 175 6.15 7.92 9.56
N HIS A 176 5.59 7.18 10.54
CA HIS A 176 6.40 6.41 11.48
C HIS A 176 7.15 5.27 10.78
N ILE A 177 6.45 4.47 9.95
CA ILE A 177 7.12 3.37 9.26
C ILE A 177 8.10 3.87 8.20
N CYS A 178 7.81 4.98 7.52
CA CYS A 178 8.77 5.63 6.62
C CYS A 178 10.05 6.05 7.36
N ASN A 179 9.92 6.60 8.57
CA ASN A 179 11.08 6.96 9.39
C ASN A 179 11.88 5.75 9.86
N VAL A 180 11.21 4.66 10.27
CA VAL A 180 11.85 3.38 10.64
C VAL A 180 12.63 2.82 9.46
N THR A 181 12.02 2.75 8.30
CA THR A 181 12.63 2.22 7.08
C THR A 181 13.77 3.11 6.57
N SER A 182 13.61 4.44 6.62
CA SER A 182 14.69 5.38 6.27
C SER A 182 15.94 5.20 7.16
N LYS A 183 15.73 4.94 8.47
CA LYS A 183 16.84 4.63 9.38
C LYS A 183 17.52 3.32 9.04
N ALA A 184 16.75 2.28 8.71
CA ALA A 184 17.31 1.01 8.26
C ALA A 184 18.14 1.16 6.98
N PHE A 185 17.66 1.90 6.00
CA PHE A 185 18.42 2.22 4.79
C PHE A 185 19.71 2.99 5.09
N SER A 186 19.70 3.90 6.07
CA SER A 186 20.91 4.62 6.46
C SER A 186 22.01 3.72 7.05
N GLN A 187 21.67 2.53 7.53
CA GLN A 187 22.61 1.55 8.05
C GLN A 187 23.17 0.60 6.98
N LEU A 188 22.58 0.55 5.78
CA LEU A 188 22.99 -0.37 4.71
C LEU A 188 24.50 -0.27 4.40
N PRO A 189 25.14 0.90 4.33
CA PRO A 189 26.57 1.01 4.09
C PRO A 189 27.44 0.32 5.17
N SER A 190 26.90 0.04 6.35
CA SER A 190 27.64 -0.61 7.43
C SER A 190 27.78 -2.13 7.25
N PHE A 191 26.89 -2.75 6.49
CA PHE A 191 26.86 -4.20 6.33
C PHE A 191 26.91 -4.69 4.88
N ALA A 192 26.37 -3.95 3.89
CA ALA A 192 26.40 -4.37 2.48
C ALA A 192 27.82 -4.24 1.90
N LYS A 193 28.35 -5.34 1.34
CA LYS A 193 29.72 -5.41 0.84
C LYS A 193 29.82 -6.25 -0.42
N VAL A 194 30.77 -5.93 -1.28
CA VAL A 194 31.21 -6.80 -2.38
C VAL A 194 31.52 -8.21 -1.85
N GLY A 195 31.08 -9.23 -2.57
CA GLY A 195 31.24 -10.64 -2.19
C GLY A 195 30.06 -11.24 -1.41
N MET A 196 29.12 -10.43 -0.93
CA MET A 196 27.84 -10.92 -0.41
C MET A 196 26.89 -11.27 -1.55
N THR A 197 25.96 -12.17 -1.30
CA THR A 197 24.85 -12.37 -2.23
C THR A 197 23.77 -11.30 -2.02
N GLU A 198 22.92 -11.03 -3.05
CA GLU A 198 21.73 -10.19 -2.88
C GLU A 198 20.89 -10.65 -1.69
N ARG A 199 20.73 -11.97 -1.55
CA ARG A 199 19.99 -12.60 -0.45
C ARG A 199 20.58 -12.28 0.91
N ASP A 200 21.91 -12.28 1.05
CA ASP A 200 22.57 -11.93 2.30
C ASP A 200 22.39 -10.45 2.65
N VAL A 201 22.55 -9.56 1.65
CA VAL A 201 22.34 -8.12 1.85
C VAL A 201 20.89 -7.84 2.29
N VAL A 202 19.90 -8.44 1.63
CA VAL A 202 18.50 -8.26 1.98
C VAL A 202 18.14 -8.90 3.31
N ALA A 203 18.77 -10.01 3.69
CA ALA A 203 18.58 -10.63 5.01
C ALA A 203 19.05 -9.69 6.13
N GLU A 204 20.25 -9.09 6.01
CA GLU A 204 20.74 -8.08 6.96
C GLU A 204 19.84 -6.85 7.01
N PHE A 205 19.41 -6.36 5.85
CA PHE A 205 18.47 -5.23 5.76
C PHE A 205 17.15 -5.54 6.47
N ARG A 206 16.59 -6.74 6.26
CA ARG A 206 15.35 -7.17 6.93
C ARG A 206 15.51 -7.25 8.45
N MET A 207 16.66 -7.74 8.93
CA MET A 207 16.97 -7.73 10.35
C MET A 207 17.10 -6.30 10.90
N GLU A 208 17.66 -5.39 10.12
CA GLU A 208 17.80 -3.99 10.53
C GLU A 208 16.42 -3.28 10.60
N LEU A 209 15.51 -3.53 9.65
CA LEU A 209 14.13 -3.03 9.72
C LEU A 209 13.44 -3.43 11.04
N LEU A 210 13.60 -4.68 11.47
CA LEU A 210 13.05 -5.15 12.75
C LEU A 210 13.75 -4.50 13.96
N ARG A 211 15.08 -4.30 13.93
CA ARG A 211 15.82 -3.58 14.99
C ARG A 211 15.35 -2.13 15.11
N GLN A 212 15.01 -1.46 14.00
CA GLN A 212 14.50 -0.10 13.99
C GLN A 212 13.03 0.00 14.41
N GLY A 213 12.31 -1.13 14.54
CA GLY A 213 10.97 -1.19 15.12
C GLY A 213 9.84 -1.44 14.12
N ALA A 214 10.11 -1.93 12.91
CA ALA A 214 9.09 -2.45 12.02
C ALA A 214 8.41 -3.68 12.62
N ASP A 215 7.13 -3.88 12.33
CA ASP A 215 6.44 -5.11 12.74
C ASP A 215 6.83 -6.29 11.82
N HIS A 216 6.93 -6.05 10.52
CA HIS A 216 7.43 -7.00 9.51
C HIS A 216 7.64 -6.30 8.16
N SER A 217 8.31 -7.00 7.24
CA SER A 217 8.53 -6.53 5.87
C SER A 217 8.10 -7.62 4.88
N PRO A 218 6.81 -7.66 4.51
CA PRO A 218 6.26 -8.71 3.66
C PRO A 218 6.69 -8.56 2.20
N PHE A 219 7.05 -7.36 1.77
CA PHE A 219 7.51 -7.05 0.44
C PHE A 219 8.91 -6.45 0.50
N ILE A 220 9.88 -7.14 -0.06
CA ILE A 220 11.21 -6.63 -0.41
C ILE A 220 11.58 -7.24 -1.75
N VAL A 221 11.71 -6.40 -2.74
CA VAL A 221 12.33 -6.73 -4.03
C VAL A 221 13.73 -6.15 -4.06
N SER A 222 14.63 -6.81 -4.77
CA SER A 222 16.01 -6.39 -4.88
C SER A 222 16.62 -7.01 -6.12
N SER A 223 17.39 -6.21 -6.83
CA SER A 223 18.16 -6.67 -7.98
C SER A 223 19.50 -5.95 -8.01
N SER A 224 20.52 -6.63 -8.49
CA SER A 224 21.83 -6.03 -8.72
C SER A 224 22.38 -6.43 -10.09
N GLY A 225 23.28 -5.61 -10.61
CA GLY A 225 23.94 -5.94 -11.87
C GLY A 225 25.02 -4.94 -12.24
N ALA A 226 25.95 -5.39 -13.09
CA ALA A 226 27.05 -4.57 -13.59
C ALA A 226 26.50 -3.33 -14.26
N ASP A 227 26.81 -2.17 -13.68
CA ASP A 227 26.41 -0.86 -14.15
C ASP A 227 24.89 -0.70 -14.44
N GLY A 228 24.06 -1.36 -13.61
CA GLY A 228 22.59 -1.30 -13.71
C GLY A 228 21.93 -2.66 -13.52
N TYR A 229 20.68 -2.68 -13.15
CA TYR A 229 19.86 -3.89 -12.97
C TYR A 229 18.85 -4.05 -14.11
N ASP A 230 18.36 -5.29 -14.30
CA ASP A 230 17.47 -5.64 -15.40
C ASP A 230 16.00 -5.81 -14.95
N ASP A 231 15.75 -5.92 -13.64
CA ASP A 231 14.46 -6.22 -13.05
C ASP A 231 14.24 -5.44 -11.76
N ILE A 232 12.98 -5.10 -11.47
CA ILE A 232 12.57 -4.31 -10.29
C ILE A 232 11.44 -4.96 -9.49
N ILE A 233 11.02 -6.17 -9.84
CA ILE A 233 9.91 -6.86 -9.15
C ILE A 233 10.30 -8.21 -8.57
N MET A 234 11.50 -8.70 -8.85
CA MET A 234 11.96 -9.99 -8.34
C MET A 234 12.58 -9.87 -6.94
N GLY A 235 12.45 -10.92 -6.16
CA GLY A 235 13.14 -11.04 -4.89
C GLY A 235 14.65 -11.28 -5.06
N PRO A 236 15.44 -11.09 -3.99
CA PRO A 236 16.89 -11.27 -4.03
C PRO A 236 17.29 -12.70 -4.40
N THR A 237 18.33 -12.83 -5.19
CA THR A 237 18.89 -14.09 -5.68
C THR A 237 20.19 -14.46 -4.96
N ASP A 238 20.81 -15.59 -5.36
CA ASP A 238 22.14 -15.99 -4.91
C ASP A 238 23.26 -15.34 -5.76
N ARG A 239 22.92 -14.34 -6.61
CA ARG A 239 23.92 -13.54 -7.31
C ARG A 239 24.83 -12.83 -6.32
N VAL A 240 26.14 -13.01 -6.50
CA VAL A 240 27.15 -12.31 -5.71
C VAL A 240 27.29 -10.88 -6.24
N VAL A 241 27.27 -9.93 -5.33
CA VAL A 241 27.50 -8.51 -5.63
C VAL A 241 28.99 -8.28 -5.89
N GLU A 242 29.29 -7.59 -6.99
CA GLU A 242 30.63 -7.32 -7.46
C GLU A 242 30.92 -5.81 -7.53
N GLU A 243 32.20 -5.47 -7.69
CA GLU A 243 32.63 -4.10 -7.92
C GLU A 243 32.03 -3.58 -9.24
N GLY A 244 31.46 -2.37 -9.24
CA GLY A 244 30.76 -1.79 -10.39
C GLY A 244 29.27 -2.17 -10.50
N ASP A 245 28.75 -2.96 -9.55
CA ASP A 245 27.33 -3.26 -9.52
C ASP A 245 26.50 -2.08 -9.01
N LEU A 246 25.35 -1.89 -9.63
CA LEU A 246 24.25 -1.11 -9.06
C LEU A 246 23.30 -2.06 -8.33
N LEU A 247 22.94 -1.73 -7.11
CA LEU A 247 21.95 -2.44 -6.29
C LEU A 247 20.73 -1.54 -6.07
N ILE A 248 19.54 -2.08 -6.26
CA ILE A 248 18.29 -1.51 -5.76
C ILE A 248 17.74 -2.41 -4.65
N ILE A 249 17.20 -1.79 -3.61
CA ILE A 249 16.29 -2.44 -2.65
C ILE A 249 15.04 -1.57 -2.57
N ASP A 250 13.91 -2.18 -2.88
CA ASP A 250 12.60 -1.59 -2.73
C ASP A 250 11.81 -2.37 -1.68
N THR A 251 11.10 -1.65 -0.79
CA THR A 251 10.46 -2.29 0.35
C THR A 251 9.13 -1.71 0.77
N GLY A 252 8.14 -2.58 0.83
CA GLY A 252 6.88 -2.39 1.53
C GLY A 252 6.95 -2.89 2.97
N THR A 253 7.49 -2.07 3.87
CA THR A 253 7.62 -2.38 5.30
C THR A 253 6.38 -1.92 6.07
N VAL A 254 6.02 -2.66 7.12
CA VAL A 254 4.73 -2.52 7.81
C VAL A 254 4.90 -2.21 9.29
N TRP A 255 4.09 -1.25 9.77
CA TRP A 255 3.86 -1.01 11.18
C TRP A 255 2.37 -0.82 11.46
N GLN A 256 1.82 -1.65 12.37
CA GLN A 256 0.39 -1.67 12.70
C GLN A 256 -0.51 -1.74 11.47
N GLY A 257 -0.05 -2.53 10.45
CA GLY A 257 -0.73 -2.78 9.21
C GLY A 257 -0.82 -1.60 8.26
N TYR A 258 0.02 -0.59 8.43
CA TYR A 258 0.24 0.48 7.46
C TYR A 258 1.60 0.31 6.83
N PHE A 259 1.66 0.49 5.52
CA PHE A 259 2.87 0.33 4.72
C PHE A 259 3.60 1.66 4.54
N CYS A 260 4.91 1.61 4.42
CA CYS A 260 5.67 2.49 3.53
C CYS A 260 5.96 1.73 2.25
N ASP A 261 6.34 2.45 1.19
CA ASP A 261 6.73 1.88 -0.09
C ASP A 261 7.72 2.81 -0.77
N PHE A 262 9.01 2.48 -0.70
CA PHE A 262 10.05 3.26 -1.36
C PHE A 262 11.36 2.50 -1.49
N ASP A 263 12.07 2.82 -2.53
CA ASP A 263 13.36 2.24 -2.89
C ASP A 263 14.57 3.07 -2.48
N ARG A 264 15.73 2.44 -2.54
CA ARG A 264 17.04 3.10 -2.54
C ARG A 264 18.01 2.35 -3.45
N ASN A 265 18.88 3.14 -4.08
CA ASN A 265 19.90 2.67 -5.01
C ASN A 265 21.30 2.93 -4.45
N TRP A 266 22.23 2.00 -4.70
CA TRP A 266 23.65 2.12 -4.36
C TRP A 266 24.53 1.52 -5.45
N CYS A 267 25.67 2.15 -5.71
CA CYS A 267 26.70 1.58 -6.56
C CYS A 267 27.87 1.05 -5.72
N PHE A 268 28.28 -0.18 -5.95
CA PHE A 268 29.48 -0.76 -5.32
C PHE A 268 30.71 -0.29 -6.10
N GLY A 269 31.56 0.52 -5.44
CA GLY A 269 32.70 1.15 -6.09
C GLY A 269 32.31 2.27 -7.01
N ASN A 270 32.27 2.05 -8.34
CA ASN A 270 32.00 3.10 -9.32
C ASN A 270 31.18 2.61 -10.49
N CYS A 271 30.10 3.31 -10.81
CA CYS A 271 29.27 3.10 -11.99
C CYS A 271 29.60 4.13 -13.11
N SER A 272 29.13 3.86 -14.33
CA SER A 272 29.29 4.76 -15.49
C SER A 272 28.63 6.12 -15.27
N GLN A 273 28.97 7.06 -16.16
CA GLN A 273 28.33 8.38 -16.16
C GLN A 273 26.85 8.27 -16.60
N GLU A 274 26.54 7.33 -17.48
CA GLU A 274 25.19 7.05 -17.97
C GLU A 274 24.28 6.59 -16.81
N THR A 275 24.77 5.67 -15.97
CA THR A 275 24.03 5.20 -14.78
C THR A 275 23.83 6.31 -13.74
N LYS A 276 24.87 7.12 -13.49
CA LYS A 276 24.75 8.31 -12.62
C LYS A 276 23.77 9.34 -13.18
N ALA A 277 23.77 9.54 -14.51
CA ALA A 277 22.83 10.45 -15.18
C ALA A 277 21.40 9.92 -15.11
N ALA A 278 21.17 8.61 -15.29
CA ALA A 278 19.86 7.99 -15.13
C ALA A 278 19.32 8.16 -13.70
N TYR A 279 20.15 7.96 -12.67
CA TYR A 279 19.76 8.22 -11.28
C TYR A 279 19.38 9.69 -11.05
N ALA A 280 20.20 10.63 -11.51
CA ALA A 280 19.92 12.07 -11.39
C ALA A 280 18.62 12.44 -12.11
N ASN A 281 18.31 11.78 -13.20
CA ASN A 281 17.11 12.02 -14.00
C ASN A 281 15.83 11.57 -13.27
N VAL A 282 15.76 10.32 -12.74
CA VAL A 282 14.61 9.86 -11.94
C VAL A 282 14.48 10.65 -10.64
N TYR A 283 15.59 11.06 -10.02
CA TYR A 283 15.59 11.93 -8.85
C TYR A 283 14.91 13.28 -9.17
N ALA A 284 15.30 13.93 -10.28
CA ALA A 284 14.71 15.19 -10.71
C ALA A 284 13.22 15.03 -11.10
N ALA A 285 12.85 13.91 -11.70
CA ALA A 285 11.46 13.59 -12.00
C ALA A 285 10.62 13.48 -10.72
N THR A 286 11.14 12.83 -9.66
CA THR A 286 10.46 12.76 -8.36
C THR A 286 10.24 14.15 -7.76
N ASP A 287 11.24 15.05 -7.86
CA ASP A 287 11.08 16.44 -7.39
C ASP A 287 10.01 17.21 -8.17
N ALA A 288 9.89 16.96 -9.48
CA ALA A 288 8.82 17.56 -10.29
C ALA A 288 7.44 17.01 -9.93
N GLY A 289 7.32 15.69 -9.69
CA GLY A 289 6.10 15.08 -9.17
C GLY A 289 5.68 15.67 -7.83
N PHE A 290 6.65 15.85 -6.92
CA PHE A 290 6.43 16.50 -5.63
C PHE A 290 5.91 17.95 -5.78
N ALA A 291 6.49 18.72 -6.66
CA ALA A 291 6.08 20.11 -6.92
C ALA A 291 4.66 20.19 -7.51
N ALA A 292 4.25 19.19 -8.29
CA ALA A 292 2.90 19.08 -8.86
C ALA A 292 1.87 18.52 -7.88
N ALA A 293 2.29 17.86 -6.79
CA ALA A 293 1.42 17.20 -5.83
C ALA A 293 0.72 18.23 -4.91
N LYS A 294 -0.38 18.80 -5.39
CA LYS A 294 -1.18 19.83 -4.71
C LYS A 294 -2.67 19.48 -4.77
N PRO A 295 -3.46 19.88 -3.76
CA PRO A 295 -4.90 19.73 -3.82
C PRO A 295 -5.48 20.36 -5.10
N GLY A 296 -6.38 19.64 -5.76
CA GLY A 296 -7.03 20.07 -7.00
C GLY A 296 -6.29 19.74 -8.29
N ASN A 297 -5.01 19.39 -8.25
CA ASN A 297 -4.34 18.71 -9.36
C ASN A 297 -4.81 17.24 -9.42
N THR A 298 -4.55 16.57 -10.53
CA THR A 298 -4.90 15.17 -10.75
C THR A 298 -3.67 14.26 -10.65
N THR A 299 -3.89 12.95 -10.53
CA THR A 299 -2.81 11.95 -10.61
C THR A 299 -2.14 11.96 -11.99
N SER A 300 -2.88 12.28 -13.07
CA SER A 300 -2.28 12.49 -14.40
C SER A 300 -1.39 13.74 -14.48
N ASP A 301 -1.63 14.76 -13.65
CA ASP A 301 -0.73 15.91 -13.56
C ASP A 301 0.62 15.53 -12.95
N LEU A 302 0.64 14.59 -11.99
CA LEU A 302 1.89 14.03 -11.47
C LEU A 302 2.67 13.30 -12.57
N TYR A 303 1.98 12.46 -13.34
CA TYR A 303 2.59 11.79 -14.49
C TYR A 303 3.14 12.80 -15.51
N ARG A 304 2.36 13.80 -15.88
CA ARG A 304 2.76 14.87 -16.84
C ARG A 304 3.91 15.73 -16.34
N ALA A 305 4.10 15.84 -15.03
CA ALA A 305 5.25 16.55 -14.45
C ALA A 305 6.52 15.70 -14.51
N MET A 306 6.43 14.38 -14.27
CA MET A 306 7.59 13.49 -14.17
C MET A 306 8.08 12.98 -15.53
N TRP A 307 7.16 12.51 -16.39
CA TRP A 307 7.50 11.82 -17.62
C TRP A 307 8.36 12.64 -18.60
N PRO A 308 8.10 13.94 -18.88
CA PRO A 308 8.92 14.72 -19.80
C PRO A 308 10.38 14.88 -19.33
N ILE A 309 10.63 14.90 -18.01
CA ILE A 309 11.99 14.96 -17.46
C ILE A 309 12.72 13.67 -17.78
N MET A 310 12.11 12.52 -17.56
CA MET A 310 12.71 11.24 -17.90
C MET A 310 12.99 11.11 -19.39
N GLN A 311 12.04 11.52 -20.24
CA GLN A 311 12.24 11.52 -21.69
C GLN A 311 13.43 12.41 -22.12
N ALA A 312 13.53 13.62 -21.57
CA ALA A 312 14.64 14.54 -21.87
C ALA A 312 15.99 13.98 -21.38
N GLY A 313 15.99 13.18 -20.32
CA GLY A 313 17.15 12.50 -19.76
C GLY A 313 17.48 11.16 -20.42
N GLY A 314 16.85 10.81 -21.54
CA GLY A 314 17.18 9.63 -22.34
C GLY A 314 16.42 8.36 -21.97
N ALA A 315 15.28 8.46 -21.30
CA ALA A 315 14.42 7.31 -21.05
C ALA A 315 14.00 6.64 -22.36
N LEU A 316 14.25 5.34 -22.49
CA LEU A 316 13.87 4.54 -23.65
C LEU A 316 12.38 4.14 -23.59
N GLY A 317 11.82 4.04 -22.38
CA GLY A 317 10.43 3.71 -22.12
C GLY A 317 10.13 3.70 -20.63
N ASN A 318 8.85 3.49 -20.31
CA ASN A 318 8.35 3.19 -18.98
C ASN A 318 7.46 1.96 -19.07
N ASP A 319 8.03 0.79 -18.78
CA ASP A 319 7.34 -0.50 -18.85
C ASP A 319 6.44 -0.76 -17.62
N VAL A 320 6.57 0.05 -16.57
CA VAL A 320 5.74 -0.06 -15.34
C VAL A 320 4.31 0.45 -15.57
N GLY A 321 4.12 1.38 -16.53
CA GLY A 321 2.80 1.91 -16.93
C GLY A 321 2.24 2.99 -16.02
N ARG A 322 2.83 3.22 -14.85
CA ARG A 322 2.49 4.29 -13.90
C ARG A 322 3.75 4.85 -13.25
N LEU A 323 3.67 6.02 -12.66
CA LEU A 323 4.78 6.69 -11.95
C LEU A 323 4.43 6.90 -10.47
N GLY A 324 3.83 5.89 -9.86
CA GLY A 324 3.42 5.85 -8.47
C GLY A 324 1.94 5.54 -8.27
N HIS A 325 1.54 5.45 -7.02
CA HIS A 325 0.20 5.01 -6.61
C HIS A 325 -0.17 5.51 -5.20
N GLY A 326 -1.42 5.28 -4.81
CA GLY A 326 -1.87 5.46 -3.42
C GLY A 326 -1.25 4.41 -2.50
N LEU A 327 -1.09 4.77 -1.24
CA LEU A 327 -0.46 3.94 -0.21
C LEU A 327 -1.23 4.05 1.10
N GLY A 328 -1.22 3.00 1.89
CA GLY A 328 -1.87 3.03 3.21
C GLY A 328 -1.84 1.70 3.94
N SER A 329 -3.02 1.11 4.12
CA SER A 329 -3.17 -0.19 4.76
C SER A 329 -3.04 -1.38 3.81
N ASP A 330 -2.97 -1.11 2.49
CA ASP A 330 -2.41 -1.99 1.47
C ASP A 330 -1.15 -1.33 0.90
N LEU A 331 -0.23 -2.14 0.37
CA LEU A 331 1.01 -1.68 -0.26
C LEU A 331 0.68 -0.77 -1.45
N THR A 332 -0.17 -1.24 -2.33
CA THR A 332 -0.73 -0.46 -3.44
C THR A 332 -2.20 -0.18 -3.18
N GLU A 333 -2.56 1.09 -3.11
CA GLU A 333 -3.94 1.56 -3.05
C GLU A 333 -4.26 2.44 -4.27
N TRP A 334 -5.55 2.53 -4.63
CA TRP A 334 -6.02 3.52 -5.56
C TRP A 334 -5.80 4.96 -4.99
N PRO A 335 -5.48 5.98 -5.84
CA PRO A 335 -5.36 5.97 -7.30
C PRO A 335 -3.94 5.65 -7.80
N SER A 336 -3.76 5.60 -9.14
CA SER A 336 -2.45 5.42 -9.78
C SER A 336 -2.03 6.65 -10.59
N ASN A 337 -0.76 7.04 -10.53
CA ASN A 337 -0.19 8.15 -11.29
C ASN A 337 0.06 7.71 -12.74
N THR A 338 -1.00 7.67 -13.55
CA THR A 338 -0.94 7.32 -14.97
C THR A 338 -1.23 8.52 -15.85
N ALA A 339 -0.93 8.42 -17.13
CA ALA A 339 -1.18 9.50 -18.10
C ALA A 339 -2.67 9.89 -18.23
N THR A 340 -3.59 9.01 -17.80
CA THR A 340 -5.04 9.13 -18.06
C THR A 340 -5.91 9.07 -16.81
N ASP A 341 -5.34 8.92 -15.62
CA ASP A 341 -6.12 8.92 -14.37
C ASP A 341 -6.36 10.37 -13.92
N GLU A 342 -7.57 10.86 -14.09
CA GLU A 342 -7.99 12.23 -13.74
C GLU A 342 -8.51 12.32 -12.29
N THR A 343 -8.11 11.39 -11.42
CA THR A 343 -8.46 11.45 -9.99
C THR A 343 -7.85 12.70 -9.36
N LEU A 344 -8.69 13.52 -8.73
CA LEU A 344 -8.25 14.71 -8.02
C LEU A 344 -7.44 14.33 -6.78
N LEU A 345 -6.34 15.04 -6.56
CA LEU A 345 -5.58 14.96 -5.33
C LEU A 345 -6.31 15.74 -4.23
N GLU A 346 -6.60 15.05 -3.14
CA GLU A 346 -7.30 15.60 -1.98
C GLU A 346 -6.37 15.60 -0.74
N VAL A 347 -6.60 16.55 0.16
CA VAL A 347 -5.88 16.64 1.44
C VAL A 347 -6.07 15.34 2.24
N GLY A 348 -4.97 14.77 2.73
CA GLY A 348 -4.93 13.49 3.43
C GLY A 348 -4.61 12.30 2.54
N MET A 349 -4.56 12.43 1.21
CA MET A 349 -4.05 11.37 0.35
C MET A 349 -2.56 11.15 0.60
N ILE A 350 -2.17 9.87 0.69
CA ILE A 350 -0.77 9.43 0.69
C ILE A 350 -0.51 8.77 -0.64
N MET A 351 0.57 9.19 -1.31
CA MET A 351 0.97 8.71 -2.62
C MET A 351 2.43 8.29 -2.61
N THR A 352 2.79 7.36 -3.48
CA THR A 352 4.17 7.19 -3.92
C THR A 352 4.42 8.08 -5.13
N LEU A 353 5.66 8.54 -5.28
CA LEU A 353 6.20 9.11 -6.51
C LEU A 353 7.32 8.17 -6.95
N GLU A 354 7.07 7.44 -8.03
CA GLU A 354 7.88 6.28 -8.44
C GLU A 354 8.26 6.38 -9.94
N PRO A 355 9.01 7.42 -10.34
CA PRO A 355 9.52 7.49 -11.71
C PRO A 355 10.54 6.37 -11.97
N GLY A 356 10.20 5.49 -12.92
CA GLY A 356 11.06 4.42 -13.42
C GLY A 356 11.29 4.54 -14.91
N MET A 357 12.52 4.26 -15.37
CA MET A 357 12.90 4.34 -16.78
C MET A 357 13.86 3.23 -17.16
N SER A 358 13.76 2.80 -18.42
CA SER A 358 14.82 2.06 -19.09
C SER A 358 15.82 3.02 -19.73
N TYR A 359 17.12 2.73 -19.63
CA TYR A 359 18.20 3.55 -20.17
C TYR A 359 19.34 2.68 -20.74
N LEU A 360 20.25 3.29 -21.51
CA LEU A 360 21.49 2.62 -21.94
C LEU A 360 22.61 2.92 -20.94
N ASN A 361 23.23 1.88 -20.39
CA ASN A 361 24.40 2.02 -19.51
C ASN A 361 25.70 2.28 -20.29
N GLY A 362 26.83 2.38 -19.59
CA GLY A 362 28.13 2.64 -20.21
C GLY A 362 28.58 1.62 -21.26
N ASP A 363 28.08 0.37 -21.18
CA ASP A 363 28.32 -0.69 -22.16
C ASP A 363 27.31 -0.68 -23.33
N GLY A 364 26.36 0.24 -23.33
CA GLY A 364 25.28 0.28 -24.32
C GLY A 364 24.21 -0.78 -24.13
N LYS A 365 24.11 -1.38 -22.94
CA LYS A 365 23.04 -2.34 -22.59
C LYS A 365 21.85 -1.60 -21.99
N VAL A 366 20.65 -2.09 -22.31
CA VAL A 366 19.43 -1.58 -21.66
C VAL A 366 19.41 -2.02 -20.21
N LYS A 367 19.24 -1.07 -19.30
CA LYS A 367 19.11 -1.24 -17.86
C LYS A 367 17.92 -0.45 -17.35
N GLN A 368 17.53 -0.70 -16.10
CA GLN A 368 16.46 0.03 -15.43
C GLN A 368 17.02 0.90 -14.32
N MET A 369 16.31 2.01 -14.06
CA MET A 369 16.54 2.90 -12.92
C MET A 369 15.19 3.34 -12.38
N VAL A 370 14.98 3.14 -11.09
CA VAL A 370 13.78 3.58 -10.35
C VAL A 370 14.19 4.43 -9.17
N HIS A 371 13.33 5.36 -8.81
CA HIS A 371 13.45 6.14 -7.59
C HIS A 371 12.08 6.37 -7.00
N GLU A 372 11.87 5.95 -5.76
CA GLU A 372 10.57 6.03 -5.12
C GLU A 372 10.62 6.71 -3.75
N GLU A 373 9.59 7.53 -3.51
CA GLU A 373 9.39 8.25 -2.25
C GLU A 373 7.92 8.33 -1.87
N ASN A 374 7.64 8.39 -0.57
CA ASN A 374 6.29 8.58 -0.05
C ASN A 374 6.02 10.03 0.32
N ILE A 375 4.84 10.51 -0.06
CA ILE A 375 4.36 11.87 0.22
C ILE A 375 2.94 11.83 0.81
N VAL A 376 2.58 12.89 1.51
CA VAL A 376 1.20 13.19 1.90
C VAL A 376 0.78 14.53 1.29
N ILE A 377 -0.45 14.59 0.79
CA ILE A 377 -1.06 15.83 0.29
C ILE A 377 -1.63 16.61 1.47
N THR A 378 -1.20 17.86 1.63
CA THR A 378 -1.69 18.82 2.63
C THR A 378 -2.37 20.01 1.96
N GLU A 379 -2.98 20.90 2.73
CA GLU A 379 -3.60 22.13 2.20
C GLU A 379 -2.61 23.03 1.45
N GLU A 380 -1.33 23.01 1.85
CA GLU A 380 -0.25 23.82 1.27
C GLU A 380 0.50 23.08 0.11
N GLY A 381 0.14 21.85 -0.21
CA GLY A 381 0.83 20.98 -1.15
C GLY A 381 1.38 19.72 -0.50
N ALA A 382 2.37 19.06 -1.12
CA ALA A 382 2.92 17.82 -0.58
C ALA A 382 3.92 18.04 0.57
N GLN A 383 4.00 17.02 1.44
CA GLN A 383 5.09 16.85 2.42
C GLN A 383 5.69 15.45 2.28
N TRP A 384 7.02 15.32 2.40
CA TRP A 384 7.70 14.04 2.39
C TRP A 384 7.40 13.23 3.66
N LEU A 385 7.04 11.97 3.50
CA LEU A 385 6.92 11.00 4.60
C LEU A 385 8.21 10.19 4.75
N SER A 386 8.82 9.77 3.64
CA SER A 386 10.16 9.16 3.63
C SER A 386 11.25 10.23 3.76
N SER A 387 12.42 9.86 4.30
CA SER A 387 13.61 10.71 4.23
C SER A 387 14.14 10.68 2.81
N ARG A 388 14.21 11.84 2.17
CA ARG A 388 14.63 11.97 0.79
C ARG A 388 15.98 11.28 0.54
N ALA A 389 16.09 10.53 -0.56
CA ALA A 389 17.35 9.93 -0.99
C ALA A 389 18.42 11.01 -1.26
N ALA A 390 19.68 10.59 -1.30
CA ALA A 390 20.77 11.48 -1.69
C ALA A 390 20.59 11.97 -3.15
N PRO A 391 20.90 13.25 -3.45
CA PRO A 391 20.75 13.79 -4.82
C PRO A 391 21.75 13.21 -5.81
N GLN A 392 22.79 12.55 -5.33
CA GLN A 392 23.77 11.81 -6.11
C GLN A 392 23.71 10.34 -5.74
N LEU A 393 23.90 9.47 -6.72
CA LEU A 393 23.92 8.02 -6.49
C LEU A 393 24.98 7.67 -5.43
N PRO A 394 24.56 7.10 -4.27
CA PRO A 394 25.49 6.72 -3.22
C PRO A 394 26.44 5.61 -3.66
N LEU A 395 27.71 5.73 -3.25
CA LEU A 395 28.74 4.73 -3.50
C LEU A 395 29.00 3.92 -2.22
N LEU A 396 29.16 2.62 -2.38
CA LEU A 396 29.60 1.66 -1.35
C LEU A 396 30.96 1.11 -1.75
N GLY A 397 31.89 1.07 -0.83
CA GLY A 397 33.25 0.56 -1.07
C GLY A 397 34.15 0.75 0.11
#